data_8f677653814025d16e92712c2370fa89
#
_entry.id   8f677653814025d16e92712c2370fa89
#
_cell.length_a   1.000
_cell.length_b   1.000
_cell.length_c   1.000
_cell.angle_alpha   90.00
_cell.angle_beta   90.00
_cell.angle_gamma   90.00
#
_symmetry.space_group_name_H-M   'P 1'
#
loop_
_entity.id
_entity.type
_entity.pdbx_description
1 polymer ?
#
loop_
_entity_poly.entity_id
_entity_poly.type
_entity_poly.pdbx_seq_one_letter_code
_entity_poly.pdbx_strand_id
1 'polypeptide(L)'
;NYPVLMTSDTHTRALDRVTEATEKLDMDVDENDIVINVQGDEPMLQPDMIEAVVKPFNEDPDVDGTMLAMPIVDEELYRNPDILKIAHTLKGDVLYTSRNPIPWCKEFSPELEAKRIGGIFAFRWHFLKTFTALSESPLEIKEACDSNRLYDYGYTQRIAMVPPQPFYSVDSPADAEKVAQALEADPLWGTY
;
A
#
# COMPACT_ATOMS: atom_id res chain seq x y z
N ASN A 1 -23.68 0.38 11.89
CA ASN A 1 -23.10 -0.96 11.91
C ASN A 1 -22.48 -1.24 10.55
N TYR A 2 -21.20 -1.58 10.54
CA TYR A 2 -20.48 -2.01 9.33
C TYR A 2 -20.49 -3.54 9.28
N PRO A 3 -20.51 -4.16 8.10
CA PRO A 3 -20.38 -5.62 7.98
C PRO A 3 -19.01 -6.06 8.47
N VAL A 4 -18.99 -7.16 9.21
CA VAL A 4 -17.76 -7.76 9.75
C VAL A 4 -17.70 -9.21 9.31
N LEU A 5 -16.57 -9.62 8.73
CA LEU A 5 -16.28 -10.99 8.35
C LEU A 5 -15.07 -11.50 9.10
N MET A 6 -15.23 -12.67 9.75
CA MET A 6 -14.11 -13.35 10.39
C MET A 6 -13.38 -14.22 9.38
N THR A 7 -12.06 -14.05 9.32
CA THR A 7 -11.14 -14.85 8.50
C THR A 7 -10.32 -15.80 9.34
N SER A 8 -9.68 -16.78 8.70
CA SER A 8 -8.82 -17.76 9.36
C SER A 8 -7.70 -17.09 10.17
N ASP A 9 -7.34 -17.68 11.28
CA ASP A 9 -6.18 -17.29 12.11
C ASP A 9 -4.84 -17.78 11.53
N THR A 10 -4.88 -18.59 10.47
CA THR A 10 -3.68 -19.09 9.78
C THR A 10 -3.03 -18.08 8.86
N HIS A 11 -3.75 -17.02 8.48
CA HIS A 11 -3.19 -15.99 7.60
C HIS A 11 -2.14 -15.13 8.32
N THR A 12 -0.96 -15.05 7.72
CA THR A 12 0.18 -14.24 8.18
C THR A 12 0.27 -12.87 7.50
N ARG A 13 -0.48 -12.68 6.39
CA ARG A 13 -0.45 -11.47 5.56
C ARG A 13 -1.84 -10.87 5.41
N ALA A 14 -1.87 -9.53 5.24
CA ALA A 14 -3.12 -8.79 5.11
C ALA A 14 -3.89 -9.16 3.83
N LEU A 15 -3.20 -9.32 2.70
CA LEU A 15 -3.83 -9.62 1.41
C LEU A 15 -4.50 -11.00 1.37
N ASP A 16 -3.93 -12.01 2.03
CA ASP A 16 -4.59 -13.32 2.18
C ASP A 16 -5.91 -13.21 2.95
N ARG A 17 -5.95 -12.35 3.98
CA ARG A 17 -7.19 -12.07 4.73
C ARG A 17 -8.24 -11.35 3.89
N VAL A 18 -7.81 -10.36 3.10
CA VAL A 18 -8.69 -9.61 2.20
C VAL A 18 -9.28 -10.54 1.14
N THR A 19 -8.48 -11.44 0.59
CA THR A 19 -8.95 -12.44 -0.38
C THR A 19 -10.01 -13.34 0.23
N GLU A 20 -9.75 -13.97 1.39
CA GLU A 20 -10.73 -14.82 2.07
C GLU A 20 -12.00 -14.04 2.44
N ALA A 21 -11.85 -12.79 2.90
CA ALA A 21 -13.01 -11.96 3.22
C ALA A 21 -13.85 -11.66 1.98
N THR A 22 -13.21 -11.37 0.84
CA THR A 22 -13.90 -11.11 -0.42
C THR A 22 -14.64 -12.35 -0.92
N GLU A 23 -14.04 -13.55 -0.82
CA GLU A 23 -14.67 -14.82 -1.17
C GLU A 23 -15.88 -15.16 -0.28
N LYS A 24 -15.89 -14.68 0.96
CA LYS A 24 -16.98 -14.89 1.92
C LYS A 24 -18.11 -13.85 1.82
N LEU A 25 -17.96 -12.81 0.99
CA LEU A 25 -19.01 -11.84 0.80
C LEU A 25 -20.24 -12.53 0.16
N ASP A 26 -21.43 -12.22 0.69
CA ASP A 26 -22.71 -12.62 0.08
C ASP A 26 -23.09 -11.64 -1.05
N MET A 27 -22.18 -11.52 -2.01
CA MET A 27 -22.36 -10.69 -3.22
C MET A 27 -21.54 -11.28 -4.37
N ASP A 28 -22.01 -11.04 -5.59
CA ASP A 28 -21.28 -11.41 -6.80
C ASP A 28 -20.15 -10.40 -7.04
N VAL A 29 -18.91 -10.89 -7.11
CA VAL A 29 -17.71 -10.09 -7.38
C VAL A 29 -17.16 -10.49 -8.74
N ASP A 30 -17.20 -9.57 -9.71
CA ASP A 30 -16.65 -9.79 -11.04
C ASP A 30 -15.11 -9.86 -11.03
N GLU A 31 -14.54 -10.61 -11.96
CA GLU A 31 -13.09 -10.78 -12.08
C GLU A 31 -12.33 -9.44 -12.24
N ASN A 32 -12.97 -8.43 -12.80
CA ASN A 32 -12.41 -7.10 -13.02
C ASN A 32 -12.79 -6.09 -11.92
N ASP A 33 -13.58 -6.47 -10.95
CA ASP A 33 -13.88 -5.60 -9.81
C ASP A 33 -12.60 -5.26 -9.05
N ILE A 34 -12.55 -4.05 -8.50
CA ILE A 34 -11.38 -3.56 -7.78
C ILE A 34 -11.58 -3.81 -6.28
N VAL A 35 -10.70 -4.61 -5.72
CA VAL A 35 -10.61 -4.86 -4.27
C VAL A 35 -9.53 -3.94 -3.69
N ILE A 36 -9.92 -3.10 -2.73
CA ILE A 36 -9.00 -2.16 -2.08
C ILE A 36 -8.70 -2.67 -0.67
N ASN A 37 -7.43 -2.93 -0.41
CA ASN A 37 -6.92 -3.24 0.93
C ASN A 37 -6.54 -1.94 1.63
N VAL A 38 -7.32 -1.59 2.66
CA VAL A 38 -7.00 -0.52 3.61
C VAL A 38 -6.55 -1.19 4.90
N GLN A 39 -5.30 -0.97 5.28
CA GLN A 39 -4.74 -1.58 6.49
C GLN A 39 -5.32 -0.91 7.73
N GLY A 40 -5.58 -1.70 8.78
CA GLY A 40 -6.21 -1.20 10.03
C GLY A 40 -5.31 -0.30 10.87
N ASP A 41 -4.02 -0.28 10.59
CA ASP A 41 -2.98 0.55 11.20
C ASP A 41 -2.77 1.90 10.48
N GLU A 42 -3.62 2.21 9.47
CA GLU A 42 -3.57 3.44 8.67
C GLU A 42 -4.76 4.39 8.98
N PRO A 43 -4.84 4.94 10.21
CA PRO A 43 -6.01 5.73 10.63
C PRO A 43 -6.09 7.11 9.98
N MET A 44 -5.03 7.56 9.30
CA MET A 44 -4.99 8.86 8.61
C MET A 44 -5.41 8.78 7.14
N LEU A 45 -6.12 7.71 6.76
CA LEU A 45 -6.68 7.55 5.43
C LEU A 45 -7.57 8.73 5.06
N GLN A 46 -7.34 9.30 3.86
CA GLN A 46 -8.16 10.35 3.27
C GLN A 46 -8.89 9.81 2.03
N PRO A 47 -10.09 10.33 1.68
CA PRO A 47 -10.85 9.88 0.51
C PRO A 47 -10.06 9.99 -0.80
N ASP A 48 -9.25 11.03 -0.97
CA ASP A 48 -8.40 11.23 -2.16
C ASP A 48 -7.36 10.13 -2.36
N MET A 49 -6.93 9.47 -1.29
CA MET A 49 -6.03 8.31 -1.37
C MET A 49 -6.73 7.10 -2.01
N ILE A 50 -8.03 6.89 -1.71
CA ILE A 50 -8.84 5.84 -2.34
C ILE A 50 -9.03 6.16 -3.82
N GLU A 51 -9.37 7.39 -4.15
CA GLU A 51 -9.50 7.83 -5.54
C GLU A 51 -8.18 7.65 -6.31
N ALA A 52 -7.05 7.99 -5.69
CA ALA A 52 -5.74 7.85 -6.29
C ALA A 52 -5.41 6.40 -6.66
N VAL A 53 -5.65 5.42 -5.76
CA VAL A 53 -5.33 4.01 -6.06
C VAL A 53 -6.26 3.39 -7.10
N VAL A 54 -7.47 3.93 -7.30
CA VAL A 54 -8.41 3.49 -8.33
C VAL A 54 -8.11 4.11 -9.70
N LYS A 55 -7.60 5.33 -9.73
CA LYS A 55 -7.39 6.09 -10.97
C LYS A 55 -6.59 5.33 -12.05
N PRO A 56 -5.46 4.65 -11.77
CA PRO A 56 -4.69 3.97 -12.80
C PRO A 56 -5.47 2.87 -13.54
N PHE A 57 -6.43 2.19 -12.89
CA PHE A 57 -7.26 1.17 -13.55
C PHE A 57 -8.20 1.75 -14.60
N ASN A 58 -8.58 3.02 -14.46
CA ASN A 58 -9.42 3.72 -15.42
C ASN A 58 -8.62 4.29 -16.59
N GLU A 59 -7.32 4.56 -16.39
CA GLU A 59 -6.45 5.16 -17.38
C GLU A 59 -5.73 4.12 -18.24
N ASP A 60 -5.49 2.94 -17.71
CA ASP A 60 -4.74 1.87 -18.38
C ASP A 60 -5.38 0.50 -18.05
N PRO A 61 -6.03 -0.14 -19.04
CA PRO A 61 -6.69 -1.44 -18.83
C PRO A 61 -5.72 -2.59 -18.49
N ASP A 62 -4.41 -2.41 -18.74
CA ASP A 62 -3.39 -3.41 -18.44
C ASP A 62 -2.91 -3.34 -16.98
N VAL A 63 -3.47 -2.42 -16.18
CA VAL A 63 -3.18 -2.33 -14.75
C VAL A 63 -4.06 -3.29 -13.98
N ASP A 64 -3.44 -4.25 -13.32
CA ASP A 64 -4.09 -5.25 -12.46
C ASP A 64 -3.90 -4.99 -10.97
N GLY A 65 -2.91 -4.20 -10.60
CA GLY A 65 -2.62 -3.84 -9.21
C GLY A 65 -2.01 -2.46 -9.07
N THR A 66 -2.37 -1.77 -7.99
CA THR A 66 -1.80 -0.46 -7.64
C THR A 66 -1.37 -0.43 -6.18
N MET A 67 -0.45 0.49 -5.86
CA MET A 67 -0.10 0.83 -4.49
C MET A 67 -0.07 2.34 -4.31
N LEU A 68 -0.55 2.82 -3.18
CA LEU A 68 -0.40 4.21 -2.80
C LEU A 68 1.08 4.54 -2.62
N ALA A 69 1.54 5.59 -3.26
CA ALA A 69 2.90 6.06 -3.16
C ALA A 69 2.93 7.54 -2.75
N MET A 70 3.77 7.84 -1.78
CA MET A 70 3.96 9.18 -1.24
C MET A 70 5.39 9.64 -1.45
N PRO A 71 5.63 10.93 -1.73
CA PRO A 71 6.99 11.45 -1.81
C PRO A 71 7.67 11.43 -0.45
N ILE A 72 8.96 11.18 -0.45
CA ILE A 72 9.84 11.34 0.72
C ILE A 72 10.48 12.72 0.61
N VAL A 73 10.19 13.60 1.57
CA VAL A 73 10.62 15.00 1.54
C VAL A 73 11.74 15.31 2.53
N ASP A 74 12.10 14.36 3.39
CA ASP A 74 13.17 14.52 4.38
C ASP A 74 14.09 13.28 4.46
N GLU A 75 15.31 13.50 4.93
CA GLU A 75 16.35 12.47 5.01
C GLU A 75 16.07 11.43 6.09
N GLU A 76 15.37 11.79 7.17
CA GLU A 76 15.02 10.87 8.25
C GLU A 76 14.11 9.76 7.73
N LEU A 77 13.03 10.12 7.04
CA LEU A 77 12.14 9.16 6.39
C LEU A 77 12.86 8.32 5.32
N TYR A 78 13.76 8.95 4.55
CA TYR A 78 14.51 8.24 3.51
C TYR A 78 15.43 7.16 4.09
N ARG A 79 16.05 7.41 5.23
CA ARG A 79 16.97 6.47 5.89
C ARG A 79 16.30 5.52 6.87
N ASN A 80 15.05 5.79 7.24
CA ASN A 80 14.32 4.95 8.19
C ASN A 80 14.05 3.56 7.59
N PRO A 81 14.53 2.45 8.19
CA PRO A 81 14.30 1.09 7.68
C PRO A 81 12.85 0.60 7.87
N ASP A 82 12.06 1.25 8.71
CA ASP A 82 10.63 0.92 8.88
C ASP A 82 9.79 1.44 7.70
N ILE A 83 10.29 2.42 6.98
CA ILE A 83 9.67 2.98 5.78
C ILE A 83 10.14 2.21 4.54
N LEU A 84 9.21 1.63 3.80
CA LEU A 84 9.49 0.93 2.54
C LEU A 84 9.57 1.94 1.38
N LYS A 85 10.72 1.99 0.74
CA LYS A 85 10.98 2.84 -0.45
C LYS A 85 10.63 2.07 -1.72
N ILE A 86 10.33 2.81 -2.79
CA ILE A 86 9.87 2.28 -4.07
C ILE A 86 10.83 2.69 -5.17
N ALA A 87 11.33 1.74 -5.95
CA ALA A 87 11.90 1.99 -7.28
C ALA A 87 10.85 1.65 -8.35
N HIS A 88 10.69 2.53 -9.34
CA HIS A 88 9.66 2.37 -10.37
C HIS A 88 10.16 2.83 -11.75
N THR A 89 9.48 2.40 -12.81
CA THR A 89 9.71 2.85 -14.19
C THR A 89 9.16 4.26 -14.41
N LEU A 90 9.44 4.83 -15.57
CA LEU A 90 8.84 6.11 -16.00
C LEU A 90 7.31 6.06 -16.13
N LYS A 91 6.75 4.87 -16.36
CA LYS A 91 5.29 4.65 -16.34
C LYS A 91 4.70 4.55 -14.94
N GLY A 92 5.54 4.44 -13.92
CA GLY A 92 5.10 4.20 -12.54
C GLY A 92 4.95 2.71 -12.18
N ASP A 93 5.36 1.78 -13.05
CA ASP A 93 5.37 0.36 -12.71
C ASP A 93 6.48 0.08 -11.71
N VAL A 94 6.14 -0.58 -10.62
CA VAL A 94 7.08 -0.87 -9.55
C VAL A 94 8.09 -1.92 -10.01
N LEU A 95 9.36 -1.61 -9.81
CA LEU A 95 10.47 -2.52 -10.07
C LEU A 95 10.85 -3.30 -8.83
N TYR A 96 10.83 -2.63 -7.67
CA TYR A 96 11.30 -3.19 -6.42
C TYR A 96 10.94 -2.26 -5.25
N THR A 97 10.65 -2.85 -4.09
CA THR A 97 10.48 -2.11 -2.84
C THR A 97 11.52 -2.56 -1.81
N SER A 98 12.07 -1.62 -1.04
CA SER A 98 13.13 -1.92 -0.08
C SER A 98 13.06 -1.07 1.17
N ARG A 99 13.49 -1.68 2.29
CA ARG A 99 13.78 -0.97 3.55
C ARG A 99 15.05 -0.13 3.44
N ASN A 100 15.97 -0.50 2.55
CA ASN A 100 17.15 0.31 2.27
C ASN A 100 16.77 1.61 1.55
N PRO A 101 17.60 2.67 1.69
CA PRO A 101 17.45 3.89 0.90
C PRO A 101 17.62 3.63 -0.59
N ILE A 102 16.52 3.74 -1.36
CA ILE A 102 16.50 3.65 -2.82
C ILE A 102 15.63 4.78 -3.40
N PRO A 103 15.99 5.31 -4.63
CA PRO A 103 17.24 5.07 -5.35
C PRO A 103 18.45 5.60 -4.58
N TRP A 104 19.65 5.06 -4.82
CA TRP A 104 20.87 5.51 -4.14
C TRP A 104 21.17 6.99 -4.40
N CYS A 105 21.61 7.70 -3.36
CA CYS A 105 22.16 9.05 -3.48
C CYS A 105 23.36 9.23 -2.51
N LYS A 106 24.25 10.14 -2.86
CA LYS A 106 25.37 10.50 -1.98
C LYS A 106 24.90 11.37 -0.81
N GLU A 107 24.07 12.34 -1.13
CA GLU A 107 23.47 13.29 -0.18
C GLU A 107 21.97 13.36 -0.53
N PHE A 108 21.13 13.31 0.49
CA PHE A 108 19.69 13.37 0.27
C PHE A 108 19.28 14.78 -0.16
N SER A 109 18.39 14.83 -1.14
CA SER A 109 17.69 16.04 -1.57
C SER A 109 16.27 15.65 -2.00
N PRO A 110 15.24 16.47 -1.77
CA PRO A 110 13.89 16.24 -2.31
C PRO A 110 13.84 16.09 -3.84
N GLU A 111 14.82 16.64 -4.56
CA GLU A 111 14.99 16.48 -6.01
C GLU A 111 15.30 15.03 -6.43
N LEU A 112 15.68 14.17 -5.48
CA LEU A 112 15.79 12.72 -5.71
C LEU A 112 14.44 12.08 -6.06
N GLU A 113 13.35 12.76 -5.70
CA GLU A 113 11.97 12.27 -5.88
C GLU A 113 11.75 10.84 -5.35
N ALA A 114 12.46 10.48 -4.28
CA ALA A 114 12.26 9.20 -3.61
C ALA A 114 10.81 9.04 -3.14
N LYS A 115 10.31 7.82 -3.22
CA LYS A 115 8.92 7.50 -2.87
C LYS A 115 8.85 6.38 -1.85
N ARG A 116 7.81 6.41 -1.01
CA ARG A 116 7.49 5.37 -0.03
C ARG A 116 6.11 4.78 -0.26
N ILE A 117 5.89 3.59 0.24
CA ILE A 117 4.57 2.96 0.28
C ILE A 117 3.67 3.73 1.27
N GLY A 118 2.40 3.90 0.93
CA GLY A 118 1.39 4.55 1.78
C GLY A 118 0.36 3.59 2.39
N GLY A 119 0.64 2.27 2.49
CA GLY A 119 -0.21 1.31 3.21
C GLY A 119 -1.55 0.98 2.57
N ILE A 120 -1.84 1.48 1.37
CA ILE A 120 -3.08 1.20 0.63
C ILE A 120 -2.74 0.54 -0.70
N PHE A 121 -3.43 -0.56 -0.99
CA PHE A 121 -3.23 -1.35 -2.19
C PHE A 121 -4.58 -1.63 -2.84
N ALA A 122 -4.62 -1.65 -4.17
CA ALA A 122 -5.82 -2.07 -4.89
C ALA A 122 -5.45 -3.07 -5.97
N PHE A 123 -6.35 -4.00 -6.24
CA PHE A 123 -6.14 -5.07 -7.20
C PHE A 123 -7.43 -5.37 -7.94
N ARG A 124 -7.35 -5.75 -9.23
CA ARG A 124 -8.44 -6.48 -9.85
C ARG A 124 -8.61 -7.82 -9.15
N TRP A 125 -9.84 -8.26 -9.00
CA TRP A 125 -10.14 -9.47 -8.24
C TRP A 125 -9.40 -10.71 -8.76
N HIS A 126 -9.36 -10.92 -10.07
CA HIS A 126 -8.59 -12.02 -10.66
C HIS A 126 -7.10 -11.96 -10.31
N PHE A 127 -6.52 -10.76 -10.23
CA PHE A 127 -5.11 -10.57 -9.94
C PHE A 127 -4.79 -10.75 -8.45
N LEU A 128 -5.69 -10.32 -7.56
CA LEU A 128 -5.56 -10.58 -6.12
C LEU A 128 -5.57 -12.08 -5.83
N LYS A 129 -6.45 -12.85 -6.48
CA LYS A 129 -6.46 -14.32 -6.39
C LYS A 129 -5.14 -14.93 -6.91
N THR A 130 -4.63 -14.41 -8.03
CA THR A 130 -3.32 -14.82 -8.55
C THR A 130 -2.23 -14.58 -7.54
N PHE A 131 -2.17 -13.38 -6.94
CA PHE A 131 -1.18 -13.02 -5.91
C PHE A 131 -1.21 -13.99 -4.73
N THR A 132 -2.39 -14.26 -4.16
CA THR A 132 -2.51 -15.13 -2.96
C THR A 132 -2.27 -16.61 -3.27
N ALA A 133 -2.37 -17.03 -4.53
CA ALA A 133 -1.98 -18.37 -4.98
C ALA A 133 -0.46 -18.56 -5.14
N LEU A 134 0.32 -17.47 -5.18
CA LEU A 134 1.79 -17.56 -5.25
C LEU A 134 2.37 -17.97 -3.89
N SER A 135 3.44 -18.78 -3.93
CA SER A 135 4.22 -19.08 -2.73
C SER A 135 5.02 -17.86 -2.27
N GLU A 136 5.29 -17.77 -0.96
CA GLU A 136 6.22 -16.75 -0.44
C GLU A 136 7.54 -16.75 -1.22
N SER A 137 8.05 -15.57 -1.47
CA SER A 137 9.23 -15.36 -2.31
C SER A 137 10.45 -14.91 -1.50
N PRO A 138 11.69 -15.11 -2.02
CA PRO A 138 12.90 -14.69 -1.32
C PRO A 138 12.97 -13.19 -1.01
N LEU A 139 12.52 -12.32 -1.91
CA LEU A 139 12.52 -10.86 -1.67
C LEU A 139 11.45 -10.46 -0.66
N GLU A 140 10.25 -11.04 -0.74
CA GLU A 140 9.19 -10.83 0.24
C GLU A 140 9.67 -11.11 1.66
N ILE A 141 10.34 -12.26 1.87
CA ILE A 141 10.85 -12.68 3.18
C ILE A 141 11.94 -11.71 3.68
N LYS A 142 12.89 -11.35 2.81
CA LYS A 142 14.05 -10.53 3.17
C LYS A 142 13.69 -9.07 3.49
N GLU A 143 12.79 -8.49 2.70
CA GLU A 143 12.34 -7.11 2.87
C GLU A 143 11.11 -6.99 3.79
N ALA A 144 10.55 -8.15 4.22
CA ALA A 144 9.31 -8.23 4.99
C ALA A 144 8.19 -7.37 4.36
N CYS A 145 8.01 -7.52 3.04
CA CYS A 145 7.04 -6.81 2.23
C CYS A 145 6.41 -7.74 1.21
N ASP A 146 5.13 -8.03 1.37
CA ASP A 146 4.40 -8.99 0.53
C ASP A 146 4.31 -8.58 -0.95
N SER A 147 4.30 -7.29 -1.27
CA SER A 147 4.36 -6.82 -2.66
C SER A 147 5.57 -7.32 -3.44
N ASN A 148 6.70 -7.57 -2.76
CA ASN A 148 7.90 -8.11 -3.42
C ASN A 148 7.69 -9.52 -3.98
N ARG A 149 6.68 -10.27 -3.49
CA ARG A 149 6.26 -11.54 -4.09
C ARG A 149 5.90 -11.37 -5.56
N LEU A 150 5.11 -10.35 -5.88
CA LEU A 150 4.72 -10.08 -7.27
C LEU A 150 5.94 -9.89 -8.17
N TYR A 151 6.93 -9.12 -7.73
CA TYR A 151 8.10 -8.77 -8.53
C TYR A 151 9.02 -9.97 -8.76
N ASP A 152 9.18 -10.84 -7.75
CA ASP A 152 9.92 -12.09 -7.89
C ASP A 152 9.29 -13.05 -8.92
N TYR A 153 7.96 -13.00 -9.09
CA TYR A 153 7.24 -13.80 -10.09
C TYR A 153 7.02 -13.07 -11.43
N GLY A 154 7.59 -11.89 -11.61
CA GLY A 154 7.54 -11.14 -12.87
C GLY A 154 6.27 -10.33 -13.08
N TYR A 155 5.46 -10.16 -12.05
CA TYR A 155 4.31 -9.25 -12.05
C TYR A 155 4.73 -7.84 -11.60
N THR A 156 3.82 -6.89 -11.71
CA THR A 156 4.06 -5.51 -11.23
C THR A 156 2.80 -4.89 -10.67
N GLN A 157 2.98 -3.77 -9.97
CA GLN A 157 1.91 -2.87 -9.54
C GLN A 157 2.23 -1.47 -10.07
N ARG A 158 1.21 -0.67 -10.33
CA ARG A 158 1.37 0.74 -10.69
C ARG A 158 1.33 1.60 -9.42
N ILE A 159 2.28 2.52 -9.25
CA ILE A 159 2.19 3.52 -8.17
C ILE A 159 1.02 4.48 -8.43
N ALA A 160 0.29 4.78 -7.36
CA ALA A 160 -0.74 5.82 -7.31
C ALA A 160 -0.24 6.95 -6.41
N MET A 161 0.06 8.10 -6.99
CA MET A 161 0.69 9.21 -6.28
C MET A 161 -0.34 10.09 -5.60
N VAL A 162 -0.05 10.49 -4.36
CA VAL A 162 -0.71 11.60 -3.67
C VAL A 162 0.31 12.67 -3.29
N PRO A 163 -0.13 13.93 -3.13
CA PRO A 163 0.73 15.00 -2.63
C PRO A 163 1.33 14.68 -1.26
N PRO A 164 2.45 15.33 -0.87
CA PRO A 164 2.96 15.23 0.49
C PRO A 164 1.92 15.69 1.49
N GLN A 165 1.61 14.82 2.46
CA GLN A 165 0.70 15.13 3.55
C GLN A 165 1.09 14.36 4.81
N PRO A 166 0.71 14.81 6.02
CA PRO A 166 0.91 14.05 7.23
C PRO A 166 0.22 12.69 7.10
N PHE A 167 0.98 11.62 7.27
CA PHE A 167 0.47 10.25 7.19
C PHE A 167 1.36 9.36 8.04
N TYR A 168 0.80 8.84 9.10
CA TYR A 168 1.49 8.03 10.08
C TYR A 168 0.71 6.75 10.33
N SER A 169 1.39 5.61 10.22
CA SER A 169 0.88 4.31 10.62
C SER A 169 0.99 4.15 12.15
N VAL A 170 0.21 3.27 12.73
CA VAL A 170 0.22 2.96 14.17
C VAL A 170 0.82 1.58 14.40
N ASP A 171 2.13 1.53 14.60
CA ASP A 171 2.87 0.30 14.91
C ASP A 171 3.23 0.21 16.41
N SER A 172 3.20 1.34 17.13
CA SER A 172 3.56 1.43 18.54
C SER A 172 2.62 2.37 19.31
N PRO A 173 2.61 2.30 20.67
CA PRO A 173 1.88 3.27 21.48
C PRO A 173 2.30 4.72 21.25
N ALA A 174 3.56 4.99 20.93
CA ALA A 174 4.05 6.33 20.64
C ALA A 174 3.48 6.86 19.30
N ASP A 175 3.30 5.98 18.30
CA ASP A 175 2.67 6.34 17.02
C ASP A 175 1.19 6.68 17.24
N ALA A 176 0.49 5.94 18.11
CA ALA A 176 -0.90 6.22 18.45
C ALA A 176 -1.08 7.64 19.03
N GLU A 177 -0.16 8.08 19.92
CA GLU A 177 -0.18 9.44 20.46
C GLU A 177 0.08 10.49 19.37
N LYS A 178 1.04 10.24 18.48
CA LYS A 178 1.36 11.11 17.36
C LYS A 178 0.21 11.22 16.37
N VAL A 179 -0.42 10.11 16.03
CA VAL A 179 -1.60 10.07 15.16
C VAL A 179 -2.79 10.78 15.79
N ALA A 180 -3.05 10.58 17.09
CA ALA A 180 -4.14 11.27 17.79
C ALA A 180 -3.99 12.80 17.68
N GLN A 181 -2.76 13.32 17.88
CA GLN A 181 -2.48 14.75 17.71
C GLN A 181 -2.66 15.23 16.27
N ALA A 182 -2.27 14.43 15.29
CA ALA A 182 -2.42 14.77 13.87
C ALA A 182 -3.90 14.79 13.45
N LEU A 183 -4.69 13.84 13.93
CA LEU A 183 -6.13 13.75 13.65
C LEU A 183 -6.93 14.93 14.24
N GLU A 184 -6.51 15.51 15.38
CA GLU A 184 -7.15 16.71 15.93
C GLU A 184 -7.10 17.91 14.96
N ALA A 185 -6.08 17.94 14.09
CA ALA A 185 -5.91 18.97 13.06
C ALA A 185 -6.51 18.57 11.69
N ASP A 186 -7.04 17.35 11.56
CA ASP A 186 -7.62 16.86 10.32
C ASP A 186 -8.96 17.54 10.04
N PRO A 187 -9.16 18.14 8.85
CA PRO A 187 -10.43 18.77 8.48
C PRO A 187 -11.64 17.83 8.50
N LEU A 188 -11.43 16.52 8.38
CA LEU A 188 -12.47 15.51 8.39
C LEU A 188 -12.78 15.00 9.83
N TRP A 189 -11.97 15.36 10.83
CA TRP A 189 -12.17 14.92 12.20
C TRP A 189 -13.55 15.35 12.73
N GLY A 190 -14.34 14.37 13.18
CA GLY A 190 -15.68 14.60 13.70
C GLY A 190 -16.75 14.90 12.64
N THR A 191 -16.47 14.71 11.35
CA THR A 191 -17.47 14.88 10.27
C THR A 191 -18.19 13.58 9.91
N TYR A 192 -17.76 12.44 10.45
CA TYR A 192 -18.30 11.08 10.19
C TYR A 192 -18.67 10.34 11.48
#